data_5f132696f7cca37a26be59fab2827558
#
_entry.id   5f132696f7cca37a26be59fab2827558
#
_cell.length_a   1.000
_cell.length_b   1.000
_cell.length_c   1.000
_cell.angle_alpha   90.00
_cell.angle_beta   90.00
_cell.angle_gamma   90.00
#
_symmetry.space_group_name_H-M   'P 1'
#
loop_
_entity.id
_entity.type
_entity.pdbx_description
1 polymer ?
#
loop_
_entity_poly.entity_id
_entity_poly.type
_entity_poly.pdbx_seq_one_letter_code
_entity_poly.pdbx_strand_id
1 'polypeptide(L)'
;MKIYGSNTFIGIPPGMTIKEVLEDRHMTQKELATRMDMSEKHISKLINGEVPLTQDVAMRLERVFGVEASFWNGLEAAYREAILKVEYENSIDEEINFAKPFGYAKLARLGIVPETKKAAEQVNNLQKFLDGRASCRE
;
A
#
# COMPACT_ATOMS: atom_id res chain seq x y z
N MET A 1 7.45 -7.46 -11.09
CA MET A 1 7.44 -6.68 -9.82
C MET A 1 6.09 -6.01 -9.67
N LYS A 2 5.45 -6.19 -8.52
CA LYS A 2 4.14 -5.56 -8.27
C LYS A 2 4.34 -4.16 -7.71
N ILE A 3 3.85 -3.17 -8.43
CA ILE A 3 3.75 -1.80 -7.93
C ILE A 3 2.27 -1.53 -7.65
N TYR A 4 1.96 -1.17 -6.42
CA TYR A 4 0.61 -0.78 -6.03
C TYR A 4 0.47 0.73 -6.22
N GLY A 5 -0.60 1.15 -6.87
CA GLY A 5 -0.82 2.57 -7.14
C GLY A 5 -2.28 2.97 -7.08
N SER A 6 -2.49 4.21 -6.73
CA SER A 6 -3.75 4.92 -6.84
C SER A 6 -3.47 6.28 -7.50
N ASN A 7 -4.47 7.16 -7.55
CA ASN A 7 -4.30 8.50 -8.14
C ASN A 7 -3.26 9.36 -7.39
N THR A 8 -3.03 9.12 -6.11
CA THR A 8 -2.18 9.95 -5.24
C THR A 8 -0.98 9.20 -4.68
N PHE A 9 -1.09 7.87 -4.44
CA PHE A 9 -0.07 7.08 -3.76
C PHE A 9 0.48 5.96 -4.65
N ILE A 10 1.77 5.68 -4.49
CA ILE A 10 2.46 4.57 -5.13
C ILE A 10 3.19 3.78 -4.04
N GLY A 11 2.90 2.48 -3.92
CA GLY A 11 3.60 1.58 -3.03
C GLY A 11 4.75 0.90 -3.77
N ILE A 12 5.99 1.19 -3.37
CA ILE A 12 7.20 0.62 -3.97
C ILE A 12 7.78 -0.39 -2.98
N PRO A 13 7.87 -1.69 -3.34
CA PRO A 13 8.41 -2.70 -2.43
C PRO A 13 9.91 -2.52 -2.20
N PRO A 14 10.43 -2.90 -1.02
CA PRO A 14 11.87 -2.86 -0.73
C PRO A 14 12.73 -3.65 -1.71
N GLY A 15 12.13 -4.65 -2.36
CA GLY A 15 12.79 -5.45 -3.40
C GLY A 15 13.36 -4.64 -4.55
N MET A 16 12.77 -3.49 -4.88
CA MET A 16 13.34 -2.60 -5.91
C MET A 16 14.70 -2.05 -5.50
N THR A 17 14.83 -1.62 -4.25
CA THR A 17 16.11 -1.15 -3.72
C THR A 17 17.14 -2.27 -3.65
N ILE A 18 16.72 -3.47 -3.25
CA ILE A 18 17.58 -4.65 -3.26
C ILE A 18 18.11 -4.92 -4.68
N LYS A 19 17.23 -4.87 -5.66
CA LYS A 19 17.59 -5.07 -7.06
C LYS A 19 18.59 -4.02 -7.56
N GLU A 20 18.40 -2.76 -7.21
CA GLU A 20 19.32 -1.67 -7.55
C GLU A 20 20.71 -1.91 -6.94
N VAL A 21 20.78 -2.32 -5.68
CA VAL A 21 22.04 -2.65 -5.01
C VAL A 21 22.74 -3.84 -5.68
N LEU A 22 21.99 -4.86 -6.08
CA LEU A 22 22.55 -6.00 -6.81
C LEU A 22 23.15 -5.56 -8.15
N GLU A 23 22.47 -4.70 -8.88
CA GLU A 23 22.96 -4.17 -10.17
C GLU A 23 24.23 -3.33 -9.96
N ASP A 24 24.25 -2.44 -8.97
CA ASP A 24 25.40 -1.61 -8.64
C ASP A 24 26.64 -2.43 -8.25
N ARG A 25 26.44 -3.54 -7.55
CA ARG A 25 27.52 -4.40 -7.07
C ARG A 25 27.84 -5.55 -8.02
N HIS A 26 27.16 -5.64 -9.16
CA HIS A 26 27.29 -6.74 -10.12
C HIS A 26 27.09 -8.12 -9.46
N MET A 27 26.14 -8.19 -8.53
CA MET A 27 25.81 -9.40 -7.78
C MET A 27 24.52 -10.02 -8.34
N THR A 28 24.52 -11.36 -8.48
CA THR A 28 23.34 -12.10 -8.90
C THR A 28 22.41 -12.41 -7.72
N GLN A 29 21.15 -12.69 -8.00
CA GLN A 29 20.19 -13.14 -6.97
C GLN A 29 20.64 -14.45 -6.32
N LYS A 30 21.25 -15.34 -7.09
CA LYS A 30 21.81 -16.60 -6.60
C LYS A 30 22.94 -16.36 -5.60
N GLU A 31 23.84 -15.43 -5.91
CA GLU A 31 24.93 -15.05 -5.01
C GLU A 31 24.40 -14.43 -3.71
N LEU A 32 23.41 -13.56 -3.81
CA LEU A 32 22.75 -12.98 -2.64
C LEU A 32 22.10 -14.06 -1.78
N ALA A 33 21.38 -14.98 -2.39
CA ALA A 33 20.75 -16.10 -1.69
C ALA A 33 21.77 -16.94 -0.91
N THR A 34 22.90 -17.25 -1.55
CA THR A 34 23.99 -17.99 -0.92
C THR A 34 24.57 -17.23 0.27
N ARG A 35 24.82 -15.93 0.12
CA ARG A 35 25.38 -15.09 1.20
C ARG A 35 24.42 -14.87 2.35
N MET A 36 23.12 -14.87 2.08
CA MET A 36 22.06 -14.72 3.10
C MET A 36 21.63 -16.05 3.70
N ASP A 37 22.14 -17.17 3.23
CA ASP A 37 21.70 -18.50 3.61
C ASP A 37 20.19 -18.69 3.43
N MET A 38 19.72 -18.32 2.25
CA MET A 38 18.31 -18.40 1.86
C MET A 38 18.18 -19.02 0.48
N SER A 39 17.00 -19.54 0.15
CA SER A 39 16.75 -20.09 -1.18
C SER A 39 16.69 -18.97 -2.23
N GLU A 40 17.15 -19.26 -3.44
CA GLU A 40 17.04 -18.35 -4.58
C GLU A 40 15.58 -17.99 -4.88
N LYS A 41 14.67 -18.96 -4.72
CA LYS A 41 13.23 -18.75 -4.88
C LYS A 41 12.69 -17.72 -3.91
N HIS A 42 13.12 -17.76 -2.64
CA HIS A 42 12.70 -16.80 -1.62
C HIS A 42 13.24 -15.40 -1.93
N ILE A 43 14.50 -15.30 -2.36
CA ILE A 43 15.09 -14.03 -2.78
C ILE A 43 14.34 -13.44 -3.97
N SER A 44 14.00 -14.25 -4.96
CA SER A 44 13.20 -13.81 -6.11
C SER A 44 11.83 -13.27 -5.68
N LYS A 45 11.14 -13.96 -4.78
CA LYS A 45 9.86 -13.50 -4.24
C LYS A 45 9.99 -12.21 -3.44
N LEU A 46 11.05 -12.07 -2.66
CA LEU A 46 11.34 -10.86 -1.89
C LEU A 46 11.54 -9.66 -2.84
N ILE A 47 12.34 -9.83 -3.87
CA ILE A 47 12.62 -8.78 -4.87
C ILE A 47 11.35 -8.38 -5.60
N ASN A 48 10.48 -9.33 -5.93
CA ASN A 48 9.22 -9.07 -6.62
C ASN A 48 8.10 -8.55 -5.70
N GLY A 49 8.34 -8.44 -4.39
CA GLY A 49 7.35 -7.95 -3.45
C GLY A 49 6.27 -8.96 -3.08
N GLU A 50 6.46 -10.25 -3.39
CA GLU A 50 5.51 -11.31 -3.10
C GLU A 50 5.53 -11.78 -1.64
N VAL A 51 6.65 -11.57 -0.95
CA VAL A 51 6.81 -11.88 0.47
C VAL A 51 7.27 -10.64 1.22
N PRO A 52 6.90 -10.48 2.51
CA PRO A 52 7.35 -9.34 3.29
C PRO A 52 8.83 -9.43 3.63
N LEU A 53 9.48 -8.27 3.75
CA LEU A 53 10.82 -8.16 4.28
C LEU A 53 10.72 -8.20 5.81
N THR A 54 11.15 -9.29 6.41
CA THR A 54 11.12 -9.48 7.86
C THR A 54 12.34 -8.86 8.54
N GLN A 55 12.29 -8.70 9.86
CA GLN A 55 13.44 -8.20 10.63
C GLN A 55 14.67 -9.11 10.49
N ASP A 56 14.48 -10.43 10.42
CA ASP A 56 15.57 -11.38 10.19
C ASP A 56 16.22 -11.16 8.82
N VAL A 57 15.42 -10.96 7.78
CA VAL A 57 15.92 -10.66 6.43
C VAL A 57 16.67 -9.33 6.41
N ALA A 58 16.16 -8.31 7.10
CA ALA A 58 16.83 -7.01 7.22
C ALA A 58 18.22 -7.13 7.86
N MET A 59 18.35 -7.96 8.89
CA MET A 59 19.64 -8.22 9.53
C MET A 59 20.61 -8.96 8.61
N ARG A 60 20.12 -9.89 7.81
CA ARG A 60 20.93 -10.61 6.81
C ARG A 60 21.39 -9.67 5.69
N LEU A 61 20.54 -8.77 5.24
CA LEU A 61 20.90 -7.74 4.26
C LEU A 61 21.98 -6.80 4.80
N GLU A 62 21.89 -6.42 6.06
CA GLU A 62 22.92 -5.62 6.72
C GLU A 62 24.28 -6.29 6.67
N ARG A 63 24.35 -7.59 6.96
CA ARG A 63 25.61 -8.36 6.91
C ARG A 63 26.21 -8.42 5.51
N VAL A 64 25.36 -8.54 4.49
CA VAL A 64 25.83 -8.68 3.10
C VAL A 64 26.16 -7.34 2.47
N PHE A 65 25.28 -6.35 2.65
CA PHE A 65 25.42 -5.06 1.99
C PHE A 65 26.09 -3.99 2.84
N GLY A 66 26.16 -4.16 4.14
CA GLY A 66 26.69 -3.15 5.06
C GLY A 66 25.72 -1.98 5.29
N VAL A 67 24.48 -2.09 4.86
CA VAL A 67 23.42 -1.09 5.09
C VAL A 67 22.62 -1.51 6.31
N GLU A 68 22.42 -0.59 7.25
CA GLU A 68 21.75 -0.89 8.52
C GLU A 68 20.39 -1.56 8.35
N ALA A 69 20.09 -2.53 9.22
CA ALA A 69 18.81 -3.23 9.23
C ALA A 69 17.62 -2.27 9.40
N SER A 70 17.80 -1.19 10.15
CA SER A 70 16.78 -0.15 10.34
C SER A 70 16.37 0.50 9.01
N PHE A 71 17.29 0.66 8.08
CA PHE A 71 16.98 1.18 6.74
C PHE A 71 16.03 0.24 6.00
N TRP A 72 16.33 -1.06 5.99
CA TRP A 72 15.49 -2.06 5.32
C TRP A 72 14.13 -2.20 5.97
N ASN A 73 14.08 -2.21 7.30
CA ASN A 73 12.83 -2.23 8.05
C ASN A 73 12.00 -0.98 7.79
N GLY A 74 12.65 0.18 7.66
CA GLY A 74 11.98 1.45 7.32
C GLY A 74 11.35 1.42 5.93
N LEU A 75 12.04 0.83 4.94
CA LEU A 75 11.49 0.66 3.60
C LEU A 75 10.25 -0.25 3.60
N GLU A 76 10.30 -1.35 4.36
CA GLU A 76 9.16 -2.26 4.48
C GLU A 76 7.96 -1.58 5.16
N ALA A 77 8.20 -0.85 6.25
CA ALA A 77 7.15 -0.11 6.95
C ALA A 77 6.50 0.95 6.04
N ALA A 78 7.30 1.71 5.30
CA ALA A 78 6.81 2.70 4.35
C ALA A 78 5.99 2.06 3.23
N TYR A 79 6.43 0.91 2.73
CA TYR A 79 5.72 0.15 1.70
C TYR A 79 4.35 -0.34 2.21
N ARG A 80 4.30 -0.91 3.41
CA ARG A 80 3.04 -1.38 4.02
C ARG A 80 2.07 -0.23 4.28
N GLU A 81 2.57 0.90 4.74
CA GLU A 81 1.76 2.11 4.90
C GLU A 81 1.21 2.59 3.55
N ALA A 82 2.04 2.62 2.51
CA ALA A 82 1.62 3.03 1.17
C ALA A 82 0.54 2.09 0.61
N ILE A 83 0.67 0.78 0.80
CA ILE A 83 -0.36 -0.19 0.39
C ILE A 83 -1.70 0.11 1.05
N LEU A 84 -1.71 0.38 2.36
CA LEU A 84 -2.94 0.70 3.09
C LEU A 84 -3.58 1.98 2.56
N LYS A 85 -2.79 3.00 2.24
CA LYS A 85 -3.28 4.25 1.65
C LYS A 85 -3.86 4.02 0.25
N VAL A 86 -3.19 3.22 -0.58
CA VAL A 86 -3.66 2.86 -1.91
C VAL A 86 -4.98 2.10 -1.85
N GLU A 87 -5.07 1.10 -0.98
CA GLU A 87 -6.28 0.31 -0.79
C GLU A 87 -7.44 1.19 -0.33
N TYR A 88 -7.18 2.11 0.60
CA TYR A 88 -8.18 3.06 1.08
C TYR A 88 -8.68 3.97 -0.06
N GLU A 89 -7.77 4.55 -0.84
CA GLU A 89 -8.15 5.42 -1.98
C GLU A 89 -8.93 4.66 -3.04
N ASN A 90 -8.51 3.45 -3.39
CA ASN A 90 -9.22 2.61 -4.36
C ASN A 90 -10.61 2.20 -3.83
N SER A 91 -10.73 1.94 -2.53
CA SER A 91 -12.01 1.68 -1.88
C SER A 91 -12.96 2.88 -1.99
N ILE A 92 -12.46 4.10 -1.79
CA ILE A 92 -13.25 5.31 -1.98
C ILE A 92 -13.72 5.46 -3.43
N ASP A 93 -12.84 5.20 -4.40
CA ASP A 93 -13.20 5.28 -5.82
C ASP A 93 -14.31 4.28 -6.17
N GLU A 94 -14.26 3.07 -5.64
CA GLU A 94 -15.32 2.06 -5.80
C GLU A 94 -16.63 2.53 -5.18
N GLU A 95 -16.59 3.10 -3.99
CA GLU A 95 -17.77 3.64 -3.31
C GLU A 95 -18.36 4.83 -4.05
N ILE A 96 -17.55 5.69 -4.64
CA ILE A 96 -18.00 6.80 -5.49
C ILE A 96 -18.77 6.23 -6.68
N ASN A 97 -18.24 5.22 -7.36
CA ASN A 97 -18.91 4.57 -8.47
C ASN A 97 -20.22 3.91 -8.04
N PHE A 98 -20.25 3.33 -6.85
CA PHE A 98 -21.46 2.76 -6.27
C PHE A 98 -22.50 3.84 -5.91
N ALA A 99 -22.06 4.98 -5.40
CA ALA A 99 -22.94 6.07 -4.96
C ALA A 99 -23.56 6.87 -6.11
N LYS A 100 -22.95 6.88 -7.29
CA LYS A 100 -23.48 7.62 -8.46
C LYS A 100 -24.96 7.33 -8.77
N PRO A 101 -25.45 6.09 -8.72
CA PRO A 101 -26.87 5.81 -8.98
C PRO A 101 -27.82 6.39 -7.94
N PHE A 102 -27.34 6.72 -6.75
CA PHE A 102 -28.17 7.27 -5.66
C PHE A 102 -28.47 8.76 -5.79
N GLY A 103 -27.83 9.45 -6.75
CA GLY A 103 -28.10 10.86 -7.00
C GLY A 103 -27.77 11.75 -5.81
N TYR A 104 -26.50 11.83 -5.42
CA TYR A 104 -26.05 12.65 -4.29
C TYR A 104 -26.58 14.09 -4.36
N ALA A 105 -26.56 14.71 -5.53
CA ALA A 105 -27.06 16.06 -5.72
C ALA A 105 -28.54 16.20 -5.33
N LYS A 106 -29.33 15.18 -5.56
CA LYS A 106 -30.77 15.15 -5.17
C LYS A 106 -30.91 15.07 -3.65
N LEU A 107 -30.10 14.28 -2.98
CA LEU A 107 -30.03 14.18 -1.52
C LEU A 107 -29.62 15.53 -0.89
N ALA A 108 -28.61 16.18 -1.49
CA ALA A 108 -28.17 17.50 -1.03
C ALA A 108 -29.26 18.56 -1.16
N ARG A 109 -30.05 18.56 -2.24
CA ARG A 109 -31.18 19.46 -2.42
C ARG A 109 -32.27 19.26 -1.39
N LEU A 110 -32.45 18.03 -0.92
CA LEU A 110 -33.40 17.69 0.13
C LEU A 110 -32.89 18.00 1.54
N GLY A 111 -31.66 18.47 1.68
CA GLY A 111 -31.04 18.77 2.96
C GLY A 111 -30.62 17.54 3.79
N ILE A 112 -30.63 16.35 3.17
CA ILE A 112 -30.28 15.09 3.85
C ILE A 112 -28.77 14.99 4.04
N VAL A 113 -27.97 15.44 3.06
CA VAL A 113 -26.53 15.46 3.08
C VAL A 113 -26.01 16.85 2.71
N PRO A 114 -24.80 17.25 3.20
CA PRO A 114 -24.19 18.52 2.83
C PRO A 114 -23.91 18.61 1.33
N GLU A 115 -24.12 19.78 0.74
CA GLU A 115 -23.81 20.01 -0.65
C GLU A 115 -22.29 20.09 -0.86
N THR A 116 -21.75 19.28 -1.77
CA THR A 116 -20.34 19.31 -2.14
C THR A 116 -20.16 18.76 -3.55
N LYS A 117 -19.18 19.29 -4.25
CA LYS A 117 -18.78 18.81 -5.58
C LYS A 117 -17.64 17.79 -5.53
N LYS A 118 -16.99 17.66 -4.37
CA LYS A 118 -15.88 16.72 -4.20
C LYS A 118 -16.39 15.31 -3.96
N ALA A 119 -16.02 14.37 -4.84
CA ALA A 119 -16.51 13.01 -4.79
C ALA A 119 -16.15 12.28 -3.50
N ALA A 120 -14.94 12.46 -2.96
CA ALA A 120 -14.53 11.87 -1.69
C ALA A 120 -15.37 12.36 -0.51
N GLU A 121 -15.71 13.66 -0.48
CA GLU A 121 -16.59 14.22 0.54
C GLU A 121 -18.01 13.67 0.43
N GLN A 122 -18.50 13.45 -0.79
CA GLN A 122 -19.80 12.84 -1.04
C GLN A 122 -19.90 11.45 -0.43
N VAL A 123 -18.88 10.63 -0.64
CA VAL A 123 -18.81 9.27 -0.05
C VAL A 123 -18.78 9.34 1.47
N ASN A 124 -17.92 10.17 2.04
CA ASN A 124 -17.83 10.33 3.50
C ASN A 124 -19.15 10.82 4.10
N ASN A 125 -19.82 11.75 3.46
CA ASN A 125 -21.11 12.27 3.92
C ASN A 125 -22.22 11.22 3.84
N LEU A 126 -22.22 10.40 2.79
CA LEU A 126 -23.15 9.28 2.67
C LEU A 126 -22.91 8.23 3.74
N GLN A 127 -21.66 7.89 4.01
CA GLN A 127 -21.31 6.94 5.08
C GLN A 127 -21.74 7.45 6.44
N LYS A 128 -21.47 8.71 6.76
CA LYS A 128 -21.91 9.33 8.01
C LYS A 128 -23.44 9.33 8.15
N PHE A 129 -24.15 9.57 7.09
CA PHE A 129 -25.60 9.50 7.07
C PHE A 129 -26.11 8.09 7.39
N LEU A 130 -25.52 7.07 6.74
CA LEU A 130 -25.90 5.67 6.96
C LEU A 130 -25.53 5.21 8.37
N ASP A 131 -24.35 5.56 8.86
CA ASP A 131 -23.88 5.21 10.20
C ASP A 131 -24.74 5.91 11.28
N GLY A 132 -25.02 7.19 11.10
CA GLY A 132 -25.89 7.94 11.99
C GLY A 132 -27.30 7.35 12.08
N ARG A 133 -27.82 6.86 10.98
CA ARG A 133 -29.10 6.19 10.93
C ARG A 133 -29.11 4.85 11.66
N ALA A 134 -28.00 4.11 11.57
CA ALA A 134 -27.81 2.87 12.31
C ALA A 134 -27.70 3.12 13.83
N SER A 135 -27.01 4.20 14.25
CA SER A 135 -26.88 4.60 15.64
C SER A 135 -28.20 5.02 16.29
N CYS A 136 -29.12 5.60 15.52
CA CYS A 136 -30.42 6.03 16.02
C CYS A 136 -31.41 4.88 16.33
N ARG A 137 -31.01 3.63 16.11
CA ARG A 137 -31.85 2.45 16.36
C ARG A 137 -31.62 1.82 17.75
N GLU A 138 -30.68 2.32 18.51
CA GLU A 138 -30.45 1.86 19.87
C GLU A 138 -31.46 2.39 20.87
#